data_d3e4b3ac50e246eb5bc21611b1fcb41e
#
_entry.id   d3e4b3ac50e246eb5bc21611b1fcb41e
#
_cell.length_a   1.000
_cell.length_b   1.000
_cell.length_c   1.000
_cell.angle_alpha   90.00
_cell.angle_beta   90.00
_cell.angle_gamma   90.00
#
_symmetry.space_group_name_H-M   'P 1'
#
loop_
_entity.id
_entity.type
_entity.pdbx_description
1 polymer ?
#
loop_
_entity_poly.entity_id
_entity_poly.type
_entity_poly.pdbx_seq_one_letter_code
_entity_poly.pdbx_strand_id
1 'polypeptide(L)'
;HLVIRRQRQMCIRDRNIVEELESNDARINFIYTHLHKIDLELKKYGSSLKVYYGNPVDVFREICRKVTVDSVYTNHDYEPYAINRDLGVKEVLQDFGVPFFTFKDQVIFERDEVVKNDGKPYTVFTPFKNRWLLRFNETECKVNTNSNFTNLKKSNYPFPNMEDLGFSSSPIQVPEFDLNKVVDYDKTRNIPSLDSTSKIGPHLRFGTVSIREIVLKVKDVNSTYLSELIWREFFMQILWHFPHVVNQNFRAKYNCIQWRNNEEEFKKWCNGETGYPFVDAGMRELNKTGFMHNRVRMITASFLCKHLLIDWRWGEAYFAKKLLDYELASNNGNWQWSAGTGCDAAPYFRVFNPSEQIKKFDKAHTYINKWIEDLNELTYPQPIVDLSLIHISEPTRRSY
;
A
#
# COMPACT_ATOMS: atom_id res chain seq x y z
N HIS A 1 4.96 -26.83 -17.11
CA HIS A 1 4.74 -26.06 -15.89
C HIS A 1 4.72 -24.58 -16.22
N LEU A 2 3.51 -23.99 -16.33
CA LEU A 2 3.34 -22.56 -16.47
C LEU A 2 3.43 -21.96 -15.07
N VAL A 3 4.62 -21.55 -14.64
CA VAL A 3 4.77 -20.75 -13.43
C VAL A 3 4.40 -19.34 -13.82
N ILE A 4 3.12 -19.00 -13.66
CA ILE A 4 2.72 -17.60 -13.66
C ILE A 4 3.09 -17.07 -12.29
N ARG A 5 4.34 -16.61 -12.17
CA ARG A 5 4.63 -15.65 -11.10
C ARG A 5 3.70 -14.49 -11.35
N ARG A 6 2.79 -14.33 -10.41
CA ARG A 6 1.80 -13.31 -10.40
C ARG A 6 2.43 -11.97 -10.78
N GLN A 7 2.06 -11.47 -11.95
CA GLN A 7 1.85 -10.05 -11.99
C GLN A 7 0.82 -9.79 -10.88
N ARG A 8 1.24 -9.22 -9.77
CA ARG A 8 0.36 -8.39 -8.99
C ARG A 8 0.06 -7.22 -9.90
N GLN A 9 -0.81 -7.49 -10.90
CA GLN A 9 -1.42 -6.40 -11.63
C GLN A 9 -1.87 -5.44 -10.56
N MET A 10 -1.45 -4.21 -10.71
CA MET A 10 -1.97 -3.13 -9.90
C MET A 10 -3.47 -3.30 -9.82
N CYS A 11 -3.93 -3.91 -8.71
CA CYS A 11 -5.32 -3.90 -8.38
C CYS A 11 -5.66 -2.48 -7.90
N ILE A 12 -5.53 -1.52 -8.81
CA ILE A 12 -6.11 -0.20 -8.68
C ILE A 12 -7.54 -0.28 -9.23
N ARG A 13 -8.21 -1.42 -9.06
CA ARG A 13 -9.58 -1.61 -9.45
C ARG A 13 -10.43 -1.98 -8.28
N ASP A 14 -10.78 -0.99 -7.46
CA ASP A 14 -12.17 -0.80 -7.14
C ASP A 14 -12.62 0.47 -7.86
N ARG A 15 -13.46 0.25 -8.90
CA ARG A 15 -14.21 1.25 -9.65
C ARG A 15 -13.46 2.51 -10.11
N ASN A 16 -13.18 2.59 -11.39
CA ASN A 16 -12.82 3.78 -12.17
C ASN A 16 -11.37 4.28 -12.12
N ILE A 17 -10.44 3.72 -11.34
CA ILE A 17 -9.08 4.24 -11.27
C ILE A 17 -8.19 3.73 -12.41
N VAL A 18 -8.47 2.54 -12.96
CA VAL A 18 -7.61 1.96 -14.02
C VAL A 18 -7.82 2.60 -15.40
N GLU A 19 -9.02 3.13 -15.66
CA GLU A 19 -9.26 3.90 -16.89
C GLU A 19 -8.54 5.26 -16.87
N GLU A 20 -8.03 5.66 -15.68
CA GLU A 20 -7.35 6.94 -15.45
C GLU A 20 -5.85 6.81 -15.08
N LEU A 21 -5.24 5.61 -15.17
CA LEU A 21 -3.80 5.51 -15.00
C LEU A 21 -3.10 6.14 -16.19
N GLU A 22 -2.18 7.04 -15.89
CA GLU A 22 -1.32 7.63 -16.88
C GLU A 22 -0.45 6.53 -17.52
N SER A 23 -0.27 6.61 -18.85
CA SER A 23 0.57 5.64 -19.58
C SER A 23 2.00 5.55 -19.04
N ASN A 24 2.46 6.59 -18.35
CA ASN A 24 3.80 6.69 -17.74
C ASN A 24 3.80 6.46 -16.22
N ASP A 25 2.86 5.69 -15.68
CA ASP A 25 2.84 5.38 -14.25
C ASP A 25 4.11 4.62 -13.82
N ALA A 26 4.81 5.16 -12.82
CA ALA A 26 6.08 4.63 -12.34
C ALA A 26 5.99 3.18 -11.82
N ARG A 27 4.82 2.78 -11.31
CA ARG A 27 4.57 1.41 -10.81
C ARG A 27 4.57 0.41 -11.96
N ILE A 28 4.07 0.81 -13.14
CA ILE A 28 4.12 -0.03 -14.35
C ILE A 28 5.57 -0.20 -14.80
N ASN A 29 6.33 0.87 -14.83
CA ASN A 29 7.76 0.83 -15.16
C ASN A 29 8.54 -0.10 -14.21
N PHE A 30 8.23 -0.03 -12.91
CA PHE A 30 8.85 -0.90 -11.90
C PHE A 30 8.51 -2.38 -12.13
N ILE A 31 7.24 -2.70 -12.38
CA ILE A 31 6.80 -4.07 -12.68
C ILE A 31 7.47 -4.58 -13.96
N TYR A 32 7.43 -3.78 -15.04
CA TYR A 32 8.04 -4.12 -16.31
C TYR A 32 9.54 -4.44 -16.17
N THR A 33 10.28 -3.57 -15.48
CA THR A 33 11.71 -3.75 -15.23
C THR A 33 12.00 -5.06 -14.49
N HIS A 34 11.20 -5.39 -13.46
CA HIS A 34 11.41 -6.62 -12.69
C HIS A 34 10.99 -7.87 -13.46
N LEU A 35 9.95 -7.82 -14.28
CA LEU A 35 9.59 -8.91 -15.16
C LEU A 35 10.67 -9.14 -16.21
N HIS A 36 11.25 -8.08 -16.76
CA HIS A 36 12.35 -8.20 -17.71
C HIS A 36 13.61 -8.80 -17.04
N LYS A 37 13.94 -8.39 -15.78
CA LYS A 37 15.01 -9.05 -15.02
C LYS A 37 14.77 -10.56 -14.85
N ILE A 38 13.51 -10.96 -14.57
CA ILE A 38 13.13 -12.38 -14.46
C ILE A 38 13.31 -13.09 -15.81
N ASP A 39 12.90 -12.47 -16.91
CA ASP A 39 13.08 -13.06 -18.26
C ASP A 39 14.55 -13.28 -18.59
N LEU A 40 15.40 -12.29 -18.30
CA LEU A 40 16.84 -12.39 -18.49
C LEU A 40 17.46 -13.52 -17.63
N GLU A 41 16.98 -13.70 -16.40
CA GLU A 41 17.43 -14.78 -15.54
C GLU A 41 17.01 -16.16 -16.09
N LEU A 42 15.74 -16.28 -16.52
CA LEU A 42 15.24 -17.52 -17.15
C LEU A 42 16.00 -17.90 -18.41
N LYS A 43 16.43 -16.93 -19.20
CA LYS A 43 17.23 -17.17 -20.43
C LYS A 43 18.56 -17.85 -20.15
N LYS A 44 19.18 -17.61 -18.97
CA LYS A 44 20.40 -18.33 -18.57
C LYS A 44 20.20 -19.86 -18.45
N TYR A 45 18.96 -20.27 -18.18
CA TYR A 45 18.56 -21.67 -18.08
C TYR A 45 17.89 -22.20 -19.36
N GLY A 46 17.93 -21.42 -20.46
CA GLY A 46 17.32 -21.77 -21.74
C GLY A 46 15.80 -21.74 -21.74
N SER A 47 15.22 -20.95 -20.86
CA SER A 47 13.77 -20.70 -20.78
C SER A 47 13.48 -19.20 -20.95
N SER A 48 12.22 -18.82 -21.00
CA SER A 48 11.81 -17.42 -21.11
C SER A 48 10.46 -17.18 -20.48
N LEU A 49 10.20 -15.93 -20.11
CA LEU A 49 8.89 -15.49 -19.61
C LEU A 49 7.96 -15.20 -20.81
N LYS A 50 6.80 -15.84 -20.85
CA LYS A 50 5.74 -15.48 -21.80
C LYS A 50 4.80 -14.46 -21.17
N VAL A 51 4.78 -13.26 -21.72
CA VAL A 51 3.94 -12.15 -21.26
C VAL A 51 2.62 -12.15 -22.02
N TYR A 52 1.52 -12.01 -21.29
CA TYR A 52 0.19 -11.78 -21.84
C TYR A 52 -0.37 -10.46 -21.27
N TYR A 53 -1.04 -9.72 -22.12
CA TYR A 53 -1.73 -8.48 -21.76
C TYR A 53 -3.22 -8.61 -22.08
N GLY A 54 -4.08 -8.33 -21.10
CA GLY A 54 -5.54 -8.41 -21.24
C GLY A 54 -6.25 -8.90 -19.98
N ASN A 55 -7.55 -9.18 -20.11
CA ASN A 55 -8.34 -9.73 -19.02
C ASN A 55 -7.84 -11.16 -18.69
N PRO A 56 -7.44 -11.45 -17.43
CA PRO A 56 -6.90 -12.76 -17.07
C PRO A 56 -7.82 -13.95 -17.38
N VAL A 57 -9.14 -13.79 -17.20
CA VAL A 57 -10.11 -14.87 -17.49
C VAL A 57 -10.09 -15.24 -18.96
N ASP A 58 -10.05 -14.23 -19.85
CA ASP A 58 -10.00 -14.46 -21.30
C ASP A 58 -8.64 -15.01 -21.76
N VAL A 59 -7.56 -14.48 -21.17
CA VAL A 59 -6.19 -14.96 -21.43
C VAL A 59 -6.06 -16.43 -21.06
N PHE A 60 -6.55 -16.87 -19.89
CA PHE A 60 -6.48 -18.27 -19.50
C PHE A 60 -7.33 -19.18 -20.39
N ARG A 61 -8.51 -18.71 -20.79
CA ARG A 61 -9.34 -19.43 -21.77
C ARG A 61 -8.61 -19.62 -23.10
N GLU A 62 -7.91 -18.61 -23.57
CA GLU A 62 -7.10 -18.68 -24.78
C GLU A 62 -5.89 -19.63 -24.60
N ILE A 63 -5.18 -19.55 -23.49
CA ILE A 63 -4.06 -20.44 -23.18
C ILE A 63 -4.51 -21.90 -23.21
N CYS A 64 -5.58 -22.25 -22.50
CA CYS A 64 -6.09 -23.64 -22.43
C CYS A 64 -6.57 -24.18 -23.79
N ARG A 65 -7.03 -23.29 -24.70
CA ARG A 65 -7.38 -23.70 -26.08
C ARG A 65 -6.16 -23.97 -26.95
N LYS A 66 -5.03 -23.29 -26.70
CA LYS A 66 -3.84 -23.34 -27.55
C LYS A 66 -2.78 -24.33 -27.09
N VAL A 67 -2.73 -24.61 -25.80
CA VAL A 67 -1.71 -25.50 -25.21
C VAL A 67 -2.34 -26.38 -24.14
N THR A 68 -1.82 -27.60 -24.02
CA THR A 68 -2.18 -28.49 -22.91
C THR A 68 -1.53 -27.97 -21.63
N VAL A 69 -2.36 -27.71 -20.63
CA VAL A 69 -1.96 -27.22 -19.31
C VAL A 69 -2.28 -28.29 -18.28
N ASP A 70 -1.27 -28.78 -17.56
CA ASP A 70 -1.44 -29.81 -16.53
C ASP A 70 -1.97 -29.23 -15.22
N SER A 71 -1.51 -28.00 -14.86
CA SER A 71 -1.92 -27.31 -13.65
C SER A 71 -1.49 -25.84 -13.66
N VAL A 72 -2.17 -25.00 -12.87
CA VAL A 72 -1.85 -23.59 -12.68
C VAL A 72 -1.58 -23.33 -11.20
N TYR A 73 -0.54 -22.56 -10.92
CA TYR A 73 -0.10 -22.20 -9.57
C TYR A 73 -0.08 -20.69 -9.41
N THR A 74 -0.63 -20.17 -8.30
CA THR A 74 -0.59 -18.74 -7.97
C THR A 74 -0.48 -18.52 -6.47
N ASN A 75 -0.17 -17.32 -6.07
CA ASN A 75 -0.18 -16.92 -4.65
C ASN A 75 -1.53 -16.31 -4.27
N HIS A 76 -1.92 -16.42 -2.99
CA HIS A 76 -3.10 -15.77 -2.47
C HIS A 76 -3.00 -14.24 -2.53
N ASP A 77 -4.14 -13.60 -2.67
CA ASP A 77 -4.35 -12.18 -2.46
C ASP A 77 -5.60 -11.95 -1.61
N TYR A 78 -5.64 -10.84 -0.91
CA TYR A 78 -6.70 -10.51 0.05
C TYR A 78 -7.58 -9.38 -0.45
N GLU A 79 -7.21 -8.75 -1.57
CA GLU A 79 -8.00 -7.69 -2.18
C GLU A 79 -9.20 -8.27 -2.95
N PRO A 80 -10.42 -7.69 -2.80
CA PRO A 80 -11.63 -8.24 -3.42
C PRO A 80 -11.52 -8.46 -4.93
N TYR A 81 -10.91 -7.52 -5.64
CA TYR A 81 -10.67 -7.68 -7.07
C TYR A 81 -9.84 -8.93 -7.40
N ALA A 82 -8.75 -9.13 -6.65
CA ALA A 82 -7.86 -10.27 -6.89
C ALA A 82 -8.55 -11.61 -6.58
N ILE A 83 -9.37 -11.63 -5.53
CA ILE A 83 -10.18 -12.82 -5.18
C ILE A 83 -11.16 -13.14 -6.32
N ASN A 84 -11.91 -12.14 -6.80
CA ASN A 84 -12.88 -12.33 -7.90
C ASN A 84 -12.20 -12.74 -9.21
N ARG A 85 -11.04 -12.14 -9.53
CA ARG A 85 -10.22 -12.54 -10.68
C ARG A 85 -9.78 -14.00 -10.59
N ASP A 86 -9.24 -14.39 -9.43
CA ASP A 86 -8.72 -15.75 -9.22
C ASP A 86 -9.88 -16.79 -9.26
N LEU A 87 -11.06 -16.43 -8.77
CA LEU A 87 -12.27 -17.25 -8.90
C LEU A 87 -12.67 -17.41 -10.36
N GLY A 88 -12.75 -16.34 -11.15
CA GLY A 88 -13.08 -16.40 -12.57
C GLY A 88 -12.06 -17.21 -13.39
N VAL A 89 -10.75 -17.09 -13.06
CA VAL A 89 -9.72 -17.93 -13.68
C VAL A 89 -9.91 -19.41 -13.30
N LYS A 90 -10.21 -19.70 -12.02
CA LYS A 90 -10.47 -21.05 -11.54
C LYS A 90 -11.65 -21.70 -12.27
N GLU A 91 -12.74 -20.97 -12.49
CA GLU A 91 -13.91 -21.43 -13.24
C GLU A 91 -13.52 -21.83 -14.67
N VAL A 92 -12.81 -20.95 -15.39
CA VAL A 92 -12.29 -21.28 -16.74
C VAL A 92 -11.41 -22.53 -16.72
N LEU A 93 -10.49 -22.64 -15.77
CA LEU A 93 -9.61 -23.80 -15.67
C LEU A 93 -10.37 -25.10 -15.39
N GLN A 94 -11.45 -25.04 -14.60
CA GLN A 94 -12.34 -26.19 -14.34
C GLN A 94 -13.02 -26.69 -15.62
N ASP A 95 -13.46 -25.78 -16.51
CA ASP A 95 -14.04 -26.14 -17.81
C ASP A 95 -13.09 -26.94 -18.70
N PHE A 96 -11.79 -26.76 -18.51
CA PHE A 96 -10.75 -27.49 -19.23
C PHE A 96 -10.13 -28.66 -18.43
N GLY A 97 -10.66 -28.97 -17.24
CA GLY A 97 -10.12 -30.03 -16.37
C GLY A 97 -8.75 -29.73 -15.78
N VAL A 98 -8.35 -28.45 -15.69
CA VAL A 98 -7.02 -28.02 -15.22
C VAL A 98 -7.07 -27.66 -13.73
N PRO A 99 -6.28 -28.32 -12.86
CA PRO A 99 -6.16 -27.99 -11.46
C PRO A 99 -5.58 -26.59 -11.23
N PHE A 100 -6.13 -25.86 -10.25
CA PHE A 100 -5.68 -24.54 -9.82
C PHE A 100 -5.23 -24.57 -8.36
N PHE A 101 -3.94 -24.37 -8.14
CA PHE A 101 -3.32 -24.41 -6.82
C PHE A 101 -2.92 -23.00 -6.37
N THR A 102 -3.26 -22.66 -5.10
CA THR A 102 -2.99 -21.34 -4.52
C THR A 102 -2.20 -21.46 -3.23
N PHE A 103 -1.29 -20.51 -2.96
CA PHE A 103 -0.34 -20.59 -1.86
C PHE A 103 -0.20 -19.25 -1.13
N LYS A 104 0.04 -19.33 0.18
CA LYS A 104 0.37 -18.19 1.03
C LYS A 104 1.72 -17.57 0.62
N ASP A 105 1.74 -16.24 0.46
CA ASP A 105 2.98 -15.53 0.10
C ASP A 105 3.13 -14.15 0.78
N GLN A 106 2.12 -13.29 0.69
CA GLN A 106 2.21 -11.86 1.05
C GLN A 106 2.37 -11.57 2.54
N VAL A 107 2.09 -12.54 3.38
CA VAL A 107 2.01 -12.44 4.85
C VAL A 107 2.73 -13.61 5.49
N ILE A 108 3.07 -13.47 6.76
CA ILE A 108 3.56 -14.57 7.58
C ILE A 108 2.39 -15.45 7.99
N PHE A 109 1.32 -14.84 8.49
CA PHE A 109 0.08 -15.51 8.86
C PHE A 109 -1.09 -14.93 8.08
N GLU A 110 -1.96 -15.79 7.55
CA GLU A 110 -3.10 -15.36 6.77
C GLU A 110 -4.43 -15.80 7.40
N ARG A 111 -5.51 -15.13 7.02
CA ARG A 111 -6.89 -15.50 7.34
C ARG A 111 -7.06 -15.77 8.84
N ASP A 112 -7.35 -17.04 9.19
CA ASP A 112 -7.67 -17.47 10.55
C ASP A 112 -6.43 -17.95 11.33
N GLU A 113 -5.22 -17.72 10.83
CA GLU A 113 -4.01 -18.15 11.54
C GLU A 113 -3.69 -17.32 12.79
N VAL A 114 -4.15 -16.04 12.84
CA VAL A 114 -4.01 -15.19 14.03
C VAL A 114 -5.37 -14.67 14.46
N VAL A 115 -6.10 -15.49 15.21
CA VAL A 115 -7.43 -15.18 15.72
C VAL A 115 -7.50 -15.33 17.24
N LYS A 116 -8.56 -14.82 17.85
CA LYS A 116 -8.86 -14.99 19.25
C LYS A 116 -9.20 -16.46 19.56
N ASN A 117 -9.27 -16.81 20.86
CA ASN A 117 -9.59 -18.17 21.28
C ASN A 117 -11.02 -18.62 20.85
N ASP A 118 -11.91 -17.68 20.61
CA ASP A 118 -13.28 -17.93 20.09
C ASP A 118 -13.34 -17.96 18.55
N GLY A 119 -12.21 -17.96 17.85
CA GLY A 119 -12.11 -17.97 16.39
C GLY A 119 -12.38 -16.63 15.72
N LYS A 120 -12.72 -15.56 16.46
CA LYS A 120 -12.99 -14.25 15.88
C LYS A 120 -11.73 -13.48 15.57
N PRO A 121 -11.71 -12.64 14.52
CA PRO A 121 -10.56 -11.80 14.22
C PRO A 121 -10.30 -10.74 15.29
N TYR A 122 -9.05 -10.34 15.40
CA TYR A 122 -8.69 -9.17 16.18
C TYR A 122 -9.05 -7.90 15.41
N THR A 123 -9.59 -6.91 16.13
CA THR A 123 -9.93 -5.58 15.60
C THR A 123 -9.14 -4.46 16.29
N VAL A 124 -8.19 -4.83 17.17
CA VAL A 124 -7.26 -3.94 17.86
C VAL A 124 -5.85 -4.46 17.64
N PHE A 125 -4.94 -3.59 17.27
CA PHE A 125 -3.58 -3.98 16.87
C PHE A 125 -2.75 -4.62 17.99
N THR A 126 -2.73 -4.05 19.18
CA THR A 126 -1.85 -4.54 20.26
C THR A 126 -2.11 -6.02 20.63
N PRO A 127 -3.36 -6.47 20.85
CA PRO A 127 -3.65 -7.88 21.05
C PRO A 127 -3.30 -8.76 19.84
N PHE A 128 -3.53 -8.27 18.61
CA PHE A 128 -3.15 -8.96 17.39
C PHE A 128 -1.63 -9.18 17.34
N LYS A 129 -0.84 -8.11 17.54
CA LYS A 129 0.62 -8.17 17.55
C LYS A 129 1.14 -9.16 18.58
N ASN A 130 0.60 -9.14 19.80
CA ASN A 130 1.04 -10.04 20.86
C ASN A 130 0.76 -11.52 20.49
N ARG A 131 -0.41 -11.81 19.90
CA ARG A 131 -0.73 -13.16 19.43
C ARG A 131 0.12 -13.57 18.24
N TRP A 132 0.38 -12.63 17.32
CA TRP A 132 1.25 -12.83 16.16
C TRP A 132 2.67 -13.20 16.60
N LEU A 133 3.27 -12.45 17.52
CA LEU A 133 4.62 -12.70 18.05
C LEU A 133 4.71 -14.05 18.77
N LEU A 134 3.71 -14.39 19.58
CA LEU A 134 3.65 -15.70 20.24
C LEU A 134 3.69 -16.81 19.19
N ARG A 135 2.82 -16.74 18.20
CA ARG A 135 2.72 -17.75 17.14
C ARG A 135 3.96 -17.81 16.26
N PHE A 136 4.58 -16.66 15.99
CA PHE A 136 5.81 -16.59 15.21
C PHE A 136 6.97 -17.32 15.90
N ASN A 137 7.07 -17.25 17.22
CA ASN A 137 8.08 -17.97 18.00
C ASN A 137 7.82 -19.49 18.04
N GLU A 138 6.57 -19.92 17.88
CA GLU A 138 6.17 -21.32 17.82
C GLU A 138 6.28 -21.94 16.42
N THR A 139 6.39 -21.09 15.38
CA THR A 139 6.34 -21.53 13.99
C THR A 139 7.68 -21.31 13.31
N GLU A 140 8.19 -22.34 12.64
CA GLU A 140 9.39 -22.18 11.82
C GLU A 140 9.07 -21.37 10.55
N CYS A 141 9.55 -20.12 10.51
CA CYS A 141 9.46 -19.29 9.32
C CYS A 141 10.58 -19.62 8.34
N LYS A 142 10.25 -20.33 7.25
CA LYS A 142 11.23 -20.73 6.23
C LYS A 142 11.18 -19.84 5.01
N VAL A 143 12.34 -19.48 4.49
CA VAL A 143 12.49 -18.89 3.16
C VAL A 143 12.71 -20.02 2.18
N ASN A 144 11.78 -20.20 1.24
CA ASN A 144 11.94 -21.20 0.19
C ASN A 144 12.88 -20.65 -0.89
N THR A 145 14.12 -21.14 -0.90
CA THR A 145 15.09 -20.89 -1.96
C THR A 145 15.09 -22.10 -2.89
N ASN A 146 14.38 -21.99 -4.01
CA ASN A 146 14.49 -23.02 -5.05
C ASN A 146 15.57 -22.61 -6.05
N SER A 147 16.69 -23.30 -6.04
CA SER A 147 17.79 -23.14 -6.98
C SER A 147 17.75 -24.16 -8.13
N ASN A 148 16.78 -25.08 -8.13
CA ASN A 148 16.65 -26.08 -9.18
C ASN A 148 15.74 -25.59 -10.31
N PHE A 149 16.34 -25.20 -11.42
CA PHE A 149 15.64 -24.74 -12.64
C PHE A 149 15.63 -25.79 -13.77
N THR A 150 16.00 -27.05 -13.48
CA THR A 150 16.03 -28.10 -14.49
C THR A 150 14.66 -28.45 -15.08
N ASN A 151 13.59 -28.17 -14.29
CA ASN A 151 12.20 -28.42 -14.69
C ASN A 151 11.60 -27.30 -15.56
N LEU A 152 12.35 -26.24 -15.87
CA LEU A 152 11.85 -25.17 -16.73
C LEU A 152 11.72 -25.68 -18.18
N LYS A 153 10.57 -25.43 -18.79
CA LYS A 153 10.37 -25.70 -20.23
C LYS A 153 11.34 -24.83 -21.04
N LYS A 154 12.08 -25.46 -21.95
CA LYS A 154 12.90 -24.72 -22.91
C LYS A 154 12.01 -23.88 -23.81
N SER A 155 12.27 -22.59 -23.87
CA SER A 155 11.48 -21.61 -24.62
C SER A 155 12.28 -20.35 -24.90
N ASN A 156 11.90 -19.63 -25.95
CA ASN A 156 12.50 -18.35 -26.32
C ASN A 156 11.40 -17.42 -26.84
N TYR A 157 10.50 -17.01 -25.91
CA TYR A 157 9.49 -16.02 -26.23
C TYR A 157 10.10 -14.61 -26.24
N PRO A 158 9.72 -13.75 -27.20
CA PRO A 158 10.13 -12.35 -27.16
C PRO A 158 9.49 -11.68 -25.93
N PHE A 159 10.28 -10.88 -25.24
CA PHE A 159 9.74 -10.00 -24.19
C PHE A 159 9.22 -8.72 -24.88
N PRO A 160 7.95 -8.32 -24.68
CA PRO A 160 7.37 -7.19 -25.39
C PRO A 160 8.01 -5.87 -24.95
N ASN A 161 8.08 -4.88 -25.85
CA ASN A 161 8.42 -3.52 -25.48
C ASN A 161 7.29 -2.88 -24.68
N MET A 162 7.61 -1.87 -23.88
CA MET A 162 6.62 -1.18 -23.03
C MET A 162 5.57 -0.45 -23.88
N GLU A 163 6.01 0.13 -24.98
CA GLU A 163 5.17 0.84 -25.94
C GLU A 163 4.14 -0.08 -26.61
N ASP A 164 4.53 -1.33 -26.90
CA ASP A 164 3.62 -2.36 -27.47
C ASP A 164 2.49 -2.74 -26.48
N LEU A 165 2.71 -2.48 -25.21
CA LEU A 165 1.74 -2.67 -24.13
C LEU A 165 0.91 -1.40 -23.83
N GLY A 166 1.13 -0.31 -24.58
CA GLY A 166 0.44 0.97 -24.40
C GLY A 166 0.99 1.85 -23.27
N PHE A 167 2.21 1.58 -22.79
CA PHE A 167 2.85 2.33 -21.71
C PHE A 167 4.09 3.08 -22.18
N SER A 168 4.52 4.06 -21.41
CA SER A 168 5.72 4.86 -21.66
C SER A 168 6.57 5.01 -20.40
N SER A 169 7.81 5.46 -20.56
CA SER A 169 8.72 5.68 -19.46
C SER A 169 8.24 6.75 -18.49
N SER A 170 8.35 6.49 -17.20
CA SER A 170 8.03 7.44 -16.13
C SER A 170 9.26 8.27 -15.75
N PRO A 171 9.10 9.58 -15.48
CA PRO A 171 10.15 10.38 -14.87
C PRO A 171 10.37 10.04 -13.39
N ILE A 172 9.38 9.40 -12.74
CA ILE A 172 9.45 8.94 -11.35
C ILE A 172 9.99 7.52 -11.34
N GLN A 173 10.94 7.25 -10.46
CA GLN A 173 11.51 5.92 -10.27
C GLN A 173 11.21 5.41 -8.86
N VAL A 174 10.90 4.13 -8.75
CA VAL A 174 10.80 3.45 -7.46
C VAL A 174 12.23 3.29 -6.91
N PRO A 175 12.53 3.85 -5.73
CA PRO A 175 13.87 3.74 -5.15
C PRO A 175 14.17 2.30 -4.72
N GLU A 176 15.45 1.93 -4.76
CA GLU A 176 15.91 0.69 -4.12
C GLU A 176 15.74 0.78 -2.61
N PHE A 177 15.51 -0.36 -1.96
CA PHE A 177 15.36 -0.41 -0.51
C PHE A 177 16.69 -0.61 0.21
N ASP A 178 16.80 -0.06 1.43
CA ASP A 178 18.00 -0.16 2.27
C ASP A 178 17.63 -0.58 3.69
N LEU A 179 17.98 -1.81 4.07
CA LEU A 179 17.72 -2.35 5.41
C LEU A 179 18.72 -1.85 6.47
N ASN A 180 19.84 -1.23 6.10
CA ASN A 180 20.77 -0.64 7.09
C ASN A 180 20.09 0.49 7.88
N LYS A 181 19.13 1.18 7.25
CA LYS A 181 18.31 2.23 7.89
C LYS A 181 17.36 1.73 8.98
N VAL A 182 17.22 0.40 9.12
CA VAL A 182 16.33 -0.20 10.13
C VAL A 182 16.93 -0.13 11.54
N VAL A 183 18.25 -0.09 11.66
CA VAL A 183 18.95 -0.13 12.96
C VAL A 183 18.46 0.95 13.92
N ASP A 184 18.38 2.19 13.45
CA ASP A 184 17.93 3.35 14.24
C ASP A 184 16.50 3.80 13.94
N TYR A 185 15.68 2.91 13.38
CA TYR A 185 14.33 3.25 12.94
C TYR A 185 13.44 3.81 14.05
N ASP A 186 13.51 3.27 15.26
CA ASP A 186 12.76 3.74 16.42
C ASP A 186 13.07 5.20 16.80
N LYS A 187 14.31 5.67 16.56
CA LYS A 187 14.76 7.03 16.83
C LYS A 187 14.43 7.99 15.69
N THR A 188 14.52 7.51 14.44
CA THR A 188 14.48 8.37 13.24
C THR A 188 13.12 8.40 12.55
N ARG A 189 12.25 7.39 12.78
CA ARG A 189 10.97 7.19 12.09
C ARG A 189 10.00 8.39 12.10
N ASN A 190 10.21 9.35 12.96
CA ASN A 190 9.33 10.50 13.10
C ASN A 190 9.90 11.79 12.47
N ILE A 191 11.10 11.75 11.88
CA ILE A 191 11.80 12.92 11.37
C ILE A 191 11.80 12.89 9.83
N PRO A 192 10.85 13.57 9.17
CA PRO A 192 10.68 13.48 7.72
C PRO A 192 11.82 14.12 6.91
N SER A 193 12.60 15.03 7.53
CA SER A 193 13.78 15.63 6.90
C SER A 193 14.94 14.65 6.71
N LEU A 194 14.96 13.54 7.48
CA LEU A 194 15.98 12.51 7.35
C LEU A 194 15.56 11.48 6.28
N ASP A 195 16.48 11.12 5.40
CA ASP A 195 16.30 9.98 4.52
C ASP A 195 16.65 8.68 5.26
N SER A 196 15.91 8.39 6.33
CA SER A 196 16.16 7.29 7.27
C SER A 196 15.14 6.15 7.17
N THR A 197 14.26 6.17 6.19
CA THR A 197 13.31 5.08 5.95
C THR A 197 13.86 4.10 4.93
N SER A 198 13.56 2.81 5.09
CA SER A 198 14.08 1.73 4.25
C SER A 198 13.58 1.76 2.80
N LYS A 199 12.52 2.50 2.49
CA LYS A 199 11.85 2.54 1.17
C LYS A 199 11.33 1.17 0.69
N ILE A 200 11.15 0.20 1.57
CA ILE A 200 10.78 -1.18 1.21
C ILE A 200 9.32 -1.36 0.75
N GLY A 201 8.46 -0.37 1.00
CA GLY A 201 7.01 -0.46 0.72
C GLY A 201 6.68 -0.98 -0.69
N PRO A 202 7.18 -0.35 -1.77
CA PRO A 202 6.94 -0.82 -3.13
C PRO A 202 7.43 -2.26 -3.36
N HIS A 203 8.59 -2.62 -2.80
CA HIS A 203 9.17 -3.96 -2.96
C HIS A 203 8.33 -5.05 -2.30
N LEU A 204 7.75 -4.77 -1.12
CA LEU A 204 6.78 -5.66 -0.47
C LEU A 204 5.45 -5.71 -1.23
N ARG A 205 4.99 -4.56 -1.75
CA ARG A 205 3.75 -4.49 -2.53
C ARG A 205 3.83 -5.34 -3.80
N PHE A 206 4.91 -5.22 -4.56
CA PHE A 206 5.09 -5.91 -5.83
C PHE A 206 5.80 -7.27 -5.70
N GLY A 207 6.20 -7.66 -4.49
CA GLY A 207 6.78 -8.97 -4.21
C GLY A 207 8.16 -9.16 -4.85
N THR A 208 8.92 -8.08 -5.02
CA THR A 208 10.33 -8.18 -5.45
C THR A 208 11.24 -8.67 -4.33
N VAL A 209 10.74 -8.67 -3.10
CA VAL A 209 11.35 -9.26 -1.91
C VAL A 209 10.35 -10.13 -1.15
N SER A 210 10.82 -11.14 -0.44
CA SER A 210 10.00 -11.99 0.40
C SER A 210 9.77 -11.35 1.76
N ILE A 211 8.50 -11.24 2.21
CA ILE A 211 8.20 -10.77 3.57
C ILE A 211 8.84 -11.67 4.63
N ARG A 212 8.98 -12.97 4.38
CA ARG A 212 9.62 -13.92 5.30
C ARG A 212 11.10 -13.58 5.48
N GLU A 213 11.79 -13.32 4.38
CA GLU A 213 13.19 -12.90 4.40
C GLU A 213 13.39 -11.60 5.17
N ILE A 214 12.53 -10.60 4.92
CA ILE A 214 12.60 -9.31 5.60
C ILE A 214 12.35 -9.46 7.09
N VAL A 215 11.30 -10.18 7.50
CA VAL A 215 10.99 -10.41 8.93
C VAL A 215 12.16 -11.10 9.62
N LEU A 216 12.75 -12.14 9.02
CA LEU A 216 13.90 -12.86 9.62
C LEU A 216 15.13 -11.95 9.75
N LYS A 217 15.36 -11.03 8.81
CA LYS A 217 16.49 -10.09 8.87
C LYS A 217 16.32 -9.00 9.93
N VAL A 218 15.07 -8.60 10.24
CA VAL A 218 14.83 -7.41 11.07
C VAL A 218 14.29 -7.72 12.47
N LYS A 219 13.82 -8.94 12.74
CA LYS A 219 13.15 -9.32 14.00
C LYS A 219 13.99 -9.06 15.25
N ASP A 220 15.28 -9.28 15.16
CA ASP A 220 16.24 -9.10 16.25
C ASP A 220 17.01 -7.77 16.17
N VAL A 221 16.77 -6.96 15.12
CA VAL A 221 17.43 -5.67 14.89
C VAL A 221 16.62 -4.52 15.47
N ASN A 222 15.33 -4.43 15.16
CA ASN A 222 14.48 -3.34 15.60
C ASN A 222 13.02 -3.78 15.76
N SER A 223 12.56 -3.89 16.99
CA SER A 223 11.21 -4.35 17.34
C SER A 223 10.11 -3.37 16.88
N THR A 224 10.44 -2.08 16.78
CA THR A 224 9.51 -1.07 16.27
C THR A 224 9.29 -1.28 14.78
N TYR A 225 10.35 -1.52 14.01
CA TYR A 225 10.23 -1.81 12.59
C TYR A 225 9.48 -3.12 12.33
N LEU A 226 9.76 -4.18 13.10
CA LEU A 226 8.99 -5.42 13.03
C LEU A 226 7.50 -5.15 13.28
N SER A 227 7.17 -4.26 14.21
CA SER A 227 5.77 -3.88 14.48
C SER A 227 5.10 -3.22 13.27
N GLU A 228 5.84 -2.47 12.42
CA GLU A 228 5.26 -1.89 11.19
C GLU A 228 4.95 -2.98 10.14
N LEU A 229 5.76 -4.04 10.05
CA LEU A 229 5.46 -5.18 9.18
C LEU A 229 4.23 -5.95 9.70
N ILE A 230 4.07 -6.06 11.02
CA ILE A 230 2.88 -6.66 11.63
C ILE A 230 1.64 -5.78 11.43
N TRP A 231 1.77 -4.43 11.43
CA TRP A 231 0.67 -3.52 11.08
C TRP A 231 0.15 -3.75 9.66
N ARG A 232 1.07 -3.94 8.69
CA ARG A 232 0.70 -4.27 7.32
C ARG A 232 -0.14 -5.55 7.27
N GLU A 233 0.28 -6.59 7.97
CA GLU A 233 -0.44 -7.87 8.04
C GLU A 233 -1.78 -7.72 8.76
N PHE A 234 -1.84 -6.93 9.84
CA PHE A 234 -3.08 -6.63 10.55
C PHE A 234 -4.13 -6.00 9.62
N PHE A 235 -3.76 -5.03 8.82
CA PHE A 235 -4.71 -4.42 7.87
C PHE A 235 -5.14 -5.39 6.77
N MET A 236 -4.29 -6.32 6.34
CA MET A 236 -4.71 -7.39 5.42
C MET A 236 -5.72 -8.34 6.07
N GLN A 237 -5.54 -8.66 7.36
CA GLN A 237 -6.51 -9.44 8.13
C GLN A 237 -7.85 -8.70 8.28
N ILE A 238 -7.81 -7.40 8.54
CA ILE A 238 -9.02 -6.56 8.59
C ILE A 238 -9.75 -6.59 7.24
N LEU A 239 -9.04 -6.40 6.14
CA LEU A 239 -9.64 -6.43 4.80
C LEU A 239 -10.27 -7.80 4.49
N TRP A 240 -9.59 -8.88 4.86
CA TRP A 240 -10.08 -10.24 4.65
C TRP A 240 -11.37 -10.52 5.41
N HIS A 241 -11.41 -10.22 6.70
CA HIS A 241 -12.56 -10.52 7.55
C HIS A 241 -13.71 -9.51 7.41
N PHE A 242 -13.41 -8.29 6.97
CA PHE A 242 -14.38 -7.19 6.86
C PHE A 242 -14.29 -6.50 5.49
N PRO A 243 -14.56 -7.21 4.38
CA PRO A 243 -14.38 -6.68 3.02
C PRO A 243 -15.24 -5.43 2.72
N HIS A 244 -16.30 -5.20 3.49
CA HIS A 244 -17.11 -3.98 3.38
C HIS A 244 -16.33 -2.68 3.64
N VAL A 245 -15.17 -2.74 4.32
CA VAL A 245 -14.36 -1.56 4.63
C VAL A 245 -13.84 -0.85 3.39
N VAL A 246 -13.78 -1.51 2.25
CA VAL A 246 -13.39 -0.91 0.97
C VAL A 246 -14.29 0.28 0.62
N ASN A 247 -15.61 0.14 0.82
CA ASN A 247 -16.60 1.13 0.42
C ASN A 247 -17.34 1.77 1.61
N GLN A 248 -17.18 1.23 2.81
CA GLN A 248 -17.92 1.65 4.00
C GLN A 248 -16.96 1.87 5.18
N ASN A 249 -17.42 2.62 6.17
CA ASN A 249 -16.67 2.72 7.41
C ASN A 249 -16.67 1.39 8.14
N PHE A 250 -15.56 1.02 8.76
CA PHE A 250 -15.46 -0.19 9.58
C PHE A 250 -16.56 -0.20 10.66
N ARG A 251 -16.78 0.95 11.30
CA ARG A 251 -17.88 1.15 12.25
C ARG A 251 -19.07 1.75 11.53
N ALA A 252 -20.09 0.94 11.22
CA ALA A 252 -21.27 1.33 10.44
C ALA A 252 -21.97 2.61 10.94
N LYS A 253 -21.93 2.89 12.25
CA LYS A 253 -22.49 4.12 12.83
C LYS A 253 -21.90 5.42 12.24
N TYR A 254 -20.74 5.37 11.64
CA TYR A 254 -20.10 6.50 10.99
C TYR A 254 -20.44 6.66 9.51
N ASN A 255 -21.25 5.76 8.94
CA ASN A 255 -21.72 5.91 7.56
C ASN A 255 -22.70 7.09 7.39
N CYS A 256 -23.25 7.61 8.49
CA CYS A 256 -24.15 8.75 8.48
C CYS A 256 -23.42 10.11 8.60
N ILE A 257 -22.09 10.14 8.67
CA ILE A 257 -21.34 11.39 8.69
C ILE A 257 -21.61 12.19 7.42
N GLN A 258 -22.09 13.42 7.60
CA GLN A 258 -22.24 14.37 6.51
C GLN A 258 -20.96 15.18 6.35
N TRP A 259 -20.18 14.80 5.34
CA TRP A 259 -18.95 15.50 5.00
C TRP A 259 -19.28 16.79 4.23
N ARG A 260 -18.48 17.86 4.42
CA ARG A 260 -18.63 19.10 3.64
C ARG A 260 -18.32 18.89 2.16
N ASN A 261 -17.31 18.09 1.87
CA ASN A 261 -16.86 17.71 0.54
C ASN A 261 -16.69 18.91 -0.42
N ASN A 262 -16.01 19.96 0.03
CA ASN A 262 -15.71 21.13 -0.79
C ASN A 262 -14.64 20.77 -1.83
N GLU A 263 -15.00 20.77 -3.10
CA GLU A 263 -14.11 20.37 -4.20
C GLU A 263 -12.95 21.33 -4.40
N GLU A 264 -13.13 22.64 -4.19
CA GLU A 264 -12.05 23.62 -4.32
C GLU A 264 -11.00 23.44 -3.22
N GLU A 265 -11.44 23.23 -1.99
CA GLU A 265 -10.54 22.95 -0.86
C GLU A 265 -9.81 21.61 -1.07
N PHE A 266 -10.51 20.60 -1.61
CA PHE A 266 -9.88 19.32 -1.97
C PHE A 266 -8.81 19.50 -3.04
N LYS A 267 -9.09 20.28 -4.08
CA LYS A 267 -8.11 20.57 -5.14
C LYS A 267 -6.88 21.29 -4.60
N LYS A 268 -7.07 22.29 -3.72
CA LYS A 268 -5.96 22.97 -3.05
C LYS A 268 -5.14 22.01 -2.20
N TRP A 269 -5.79 21.11 -1.46
CA TRP A 269 -5.11 20.06 -0.71
C TRP A 269 -4.32 19.14 -1.62
N CYS A 270 -4.89 18.66 -2.72
CA CYS A 270 -4.21 17.82 -3.71
C CYS A 270 -2.95 18.50 -4.28
N ASN A 271 -3.01 19.81 -4.54
CA ASN A 271 -1.90 20.58 -5.12
C ASN A 271 -0.82 20.96 -4.09
N GLY A 272 -1.08 20.85 -2.76
CA GLY A 272 -0.21 21.40 -1.73
C GLY A 272 -0.25 22.92 -1.68
N GLU A 273 -1.47 23.48 -1.67
CA GLU A 273 -1.81 24.92 -1.69
C GLU A 273 -2.77 25.29 -0.55
N THR A 274 -2.66 24.59 0.58
CA THR A 274 -3.57 24.80 1.72
C THR A 274 -3.20 26.00 2.57
N GLY A 275 -1.99 26.54 2.44
CA GLY A 275 -1.42 27.56 3.34
C GLY A 275 -0.94 26.99 4.66
N TYR A 276 -0.87 25.65 4.79
CA TYR A 276 -0.28 24.93 5.93
C TYR A 276 0.99 24.24 5.50
N PRO A 277 2.18 24.81 5.77
CA PRO A 277 3.45 24.37 5.15
C PRO A 277 3.75 22.88 5.30
N PHE A 278 3.41 22.27 6.44
CA PHE A 278 3.70 20.85 6.64
C PHE A 278 2.78 19.92 5.81
N VAL A 279 1.52 20.35 5.59
CA VAL A 279 0.57 19.66 4.71
C VAL A 279 1.01 19.82 3.26
N ASP A 280 1.31 21.07 2.87
CA ASP A 280 1.67 21.42 1.50
C ASP A 280 2.97 20.75 1.07
N ALA A 281 3.99 20.74 1.92
CA ALA A 281 5.25 20.03 1.70
C ALA A 281 5.00 18.53 1.46
N GLY A 282 4.12 17.92 2.24
CA GLY A 282 3.76 16.51 2.07
C GLY A 282 3.08 16.22 0.75
N MET A 283 2.12 17.05 0.35
CA MET A 283 1.41 16.85 -0.91
C MET A 283 2.30 17.13 -2.13
N ARG A 284 3.19 18.14 -2.06
CA ARG A 284 4.19 18.42 -3.10
C ARG A 284 5.22 17.29 -3.21
N GLU A 285 5.69 16.72 -2.07
CA GLU A 285 6.54 15.51 -2.07
C GLU A 285 5.84 14.35 -2.79
N LEU A 286 4.58 14.05 -2.42
CA LEU A 286 3.79 12.99 -3.02
C LEU A 286 3.65 13.17 -4.52
N ASN A 287 3.28 14.35 -4.97
CA ASN A 287 3.06 14.65 -6.38
C ASN A 287 4.33 14.54 -7.22
N LYS A 288 5.47 14.95 -6.66
CA LYS A 288 6.76 14.98 -7.37
C LYS A 288 7.45 13.61 -7.38
N THR A 289 7.22 12.78 -6.36
CA THR A 289 8.03 11.56 -6.16
C THR A 289 7.23 10.26 -6.05
N GLY A 290 5.92 10.33 -5.87
CA GLY A 290 5.10 9.16 -5.55
C GLY A 290 5.34 8.61 -4.13
N PHE A 291 6.09 9.33 -3.30
CA PHE A 291 6.40 8.97 -1.92
C PHE A 291 5.94 10.07 -0.97
N MET A 292 5.59 9.69 0.24
CA MET A 292 5.36 10.61 1.36
C MET A 292 5.77 9.91 2.65
N HIS A 293 6.55 10.59 3.48
CA HIS A 293 6.96 10.06 4.78
C HIS A 293 5.74 9.77 5.69
N ASN A 294 5.73 8.63 6.41
CA ASN A 294 4.56 8.19 7.20
C ASN A 294 4.04 9.25 8.18
N ARG A 295 4.94 9.97 8.89
CA ARG A 295 4.52 11.05 9.79
C ARG A 295 3.73 12.14 9.07
N VAL A 296 4.09 12.44 7.85
CA VAL A 296 3.44 13.45 7.01
C VAL A 296 2.10 12.91 6.48
N ARG A 297 2.02 11.63 6.06
CA ARG A 297 0.73 10.99 5.68
C ARG A 297 -0.33 11.15 6.77
N MET A 298 0.05 10.92 8.04
CA MET A 298 -0.87 11.08 9.17
C MET A 298 -1.39 12.51 9.31
N ILE A 299 -0.53 13.50 9.10
CA ILE A 299 -0.88 14.93 9.24
C ILE A 299 -1.77 15.37 8.09
N THR A 300 -1.38 15.05 6.84
CA THR A 300 -2.14 15.41 5.64
C THR A 300 -3.52 14.76 5.62
N ALA A 301 -3.62 13.48 6.01
CA ALA A 301 -4.90 12.77 6.08
C ALA A 301 -5.80 13.33 7.20
N SER A 302 -5.22 13.59 8.38
CA SER A 302 -5.98 14.24 9.48
C SER A 302 -6.45 15.63 9.10
N PHE A 303 -5.64 16.38 8.37
CA PHE A 303 -6.03 17.72 7.91
C PHE A 303 -7.23 17.65 6.97
N LEU A 304 -7.21 16.79 5.98
CA LEU A 304 -8.32 16.58 5.07
C LEU A 304 -9.62 16.22 5.79
N CYS A 305 -9.57 15.21 6.66
CA CYS A 305 -10.78 14.66 7.29
C CYS A 305 -11.32 15.53 8.42
N LYS A 306 -10.43 16.20 9.20
CA LYS A 306 -10.81 16.82 10.47
C LYS A 306 -10.79 18.36 10.46
N HIS A 307 -10.06 18.97 9.53
CA HIS A 307 -10.07 20.43 9.38
C HIS A 307 -10.92 20.85 8.19
N LEU A 308 -10.78 20.16 7.04
CA LEU A 308 -11.59 20.45 5.86
C LEU A 308 -12.94 19.73 5.85
N LEU A 309 -13.12 18.72 6.70
CA LEU A 309 -14.32 17.88 6.76
C LEU A 309 -14.67 17.27 5.38
N ILE A 310 -13.64 16.78 4.70
CA ILE A 310 -13.76 16.08 3.42
C ILE A 310 -13.69 14.57 3.68
N ASP A 311 -14.53 13.81 2.96
CA ASP A 311 -14.63 12.36 3.07
C ASP A 311 -13.25 11.72 2.86
N TRP A 312 -12.86 10.86 3.78
CA TRP A 312 -11.58 10.15 3.73
C TRP A 312 -11.39 9.36 2.43
N ARG A 313 -12.50 8.92 1.78
CA ARG A 313 -12.46 8.17 0.51
C ARG A 313 -11.86 8.99 -0.63
N TRP A 314 -12.05 10.32 -0.62
CA TRP A 314 -11.45 11.19 -1.62
C TRP A 314 -9.92 11.24 -1.48
N GLY A 315 -9.44 11.36 -0.24
CA GLY A 315 -8.01 11.36 0.05
C GLY A 315 -7.38 9.97 -0.18
N GLU A 316 -8.09 8.90 0.19
CA GLU A 316 -7.68 7.52 -0.07
C GLU A 316 -7.50 7.28 -1.56
N ALA A 317 -8.46 7.66 -2.39
CA ALA A 317 -8.40 7.53 -3.84
C ALA A 317 -7.27 8.36 -4.46
N TYR A 318 -7.02 9.57 -3.95
CA TYR A 318 -5.89 10.38 -4.39
C TYR A 318 -4.54 9.73 -4.06
N PHE A 319 -4.38 9.21 -2.84
CA PHE A 319 -3.18 8.47 -2.45
C PHE A 319 -3.01 7.20 -3.27
N ALA A 320 -4.09 6.49 -3.59
CA ALA A 320 -4.07 5.33 -4.46
C ALA A 320 -3.51 5.63 -5.86
N LYS A 321 -3.83 6.81 -6.41
CA LYS A 321 -3.28 7.26 -7.70
C LYS A 321 -1.79 7.59 -7.62
N LYS A 322 -1.32 8.17 -6.52
CA LYS A 322 0.02 8.78 -6.45
C LYS A 322 1.08 7.91 -5.77
N LEU A 323 0.71 7.13 -4.75
CA LEU A 323 1.68 6.37 -3.96
C LEU A 323 2.29 5.19 -4.73
N LEU A 324 3.61 5.12 -4.76
CA LEU A 324 4.37 3.99 -5.31
C LEU A 324 4.17 2.71 -4.50
N ASP A 325 3.93 2.83 -3.20
CA ASP A 325 3.74 1.72 -2.27
C ASP A 325 2.25 1.45 -1.96
N TYR A 326 1.34 1.95 -2.78
CA TYR A 326 -0.09 1.73 -2.58
C TYR A 326 -0.44 0.26 -2.40
N GLU A 327 -1.12 -0.04 -1.31
CA GLU A 327 -1.72 -1.32 -0.97
C GLU A 327 -3.08 -1.06 -0.33
N LEU A 328 -4.13 -1.62 -0.89
CA LEU A 328 -5.52 -1.30 -0.49
C LEU A 328 -5.74 -1.47 1.01
N ALA A 329 -5.30 -2.59 1.59
CA ALA A 329 -5.52 -2.88 3.01
C ALA A 329 -4.89 -1.82 3.91
N SER A 330 -3.60 -1.50 3.67
CA SER A 330 -2.85 -0.52 4.46
C SER A 330 -3.35 0.89 4.23
N ASN A 331 -3.64 1.29 2.97
CA ASN A 331 -4.10 2.64 2.66
C ASN A 331 -5.49 2.88 3.27
N ASN A 332 -6.45 2.01 2.99
CA ASN A 332 -7.81 2.09 3.54
C ASN A 332 -7.82 2.10 5.08
N GLY A 333 -7.08 1.16 5.71
CA GLY A 333 -7.02 1.06 7.16
C GLY A 333 -6.45 2.33 7.82
N ASN A 334 -5.39 2.91 7.26
CA ASN A 334 -4.76 4.12 7.78
C ASN A 334 -5.60 5.39 7.51
N TRP A 335 -6.31 5.47 6.37
CA TRP A 335 -7.25 6.56 6.12
C TRP A 335 -8.42 6.53 7.11
N GLN A 336 -9.02 5.37 7.34
CA GLN A 336 -10.07 5.21 8.34
C GLN A 336 -9.56 5.45 9.77
N TRP A 337 -8.29 5.09 10.06
CA TRP A 337 -7.65 5.44 11.33
C TRP A 337 -7.58 6.96 11.51
N SER A 338 -7.14 7.69 10.50
CA SER A 338 -7.04 9.17 10.53
C SER A 338 -8.41 9.84 10.65
N ALA A 339 -9.42 9.33 9.93
CA ALA A 339 -10.80 9.83 10.00
C ALA A 339 -11.48 9.52 11.35
N GLY A 340 -11.01 8.50 12.07
CA GLY A 340 -11.64 8.04 13.32
C GLY A 340 -12.75 7.00 13.13
N THR A 341 -12.89 6.45 11.93
CA THR A 341 -13.99 5.54 11.53
C THR A 341 -13.55 4.07 11.49
N GLY A 342 -12.26 3.80 11.60
CA GLY A 342 -11.65 2.47 11.45
C GLY A 342 -11.76 1.56 12.67
N CYS A 343 -11.17 0.37 12.57
CA CYS A 343 -11.19 -0.67 13.61
C CYS A 343 -10.43 -0.25 14.87
N ASP A 344 -9.20 0.15 14.77
CA ASP A 344 -8.32 0.65 15.85
C ASP A 344 -8.04 2.14 15.65
N ALA A 345 -9.09 2.89 15.35
CA ALA A 345 -8.99 4.26 14.90
C ALA A 345 -8.57 5.22 16.01
N ALA A 346 -7.85 6.28 15.63
CA ALA A 346 -7.61 7.41 16.50
C ALA A 346 -8.96 7.97 17.00
N PRO A 347 -9.05 8.35 18.27
CA PRO A 347 -10.25 9.04 18.76
C PRO A 347 -10.60 10.24 17.88
N TYR A 348 -11.91 10.49 17.68
CA TYR A 348 -12.36 11.54 16.77
C TYR A 348 -11.81 12.94 17.16
N PHE A 349 -11.63 13.19 18.46
CA PHE A 349 -11.09 14.43 19.01
C PHE A 349 -9.55 14.55 18.90
N ARG A 350 -8.85 13.50 18.46
CA ARG A 350 -7.41 13.58 18.19
C ARG A 350 -7.19 14.29 16.85
N VAL A 351 -7.02 15.57 16.92
CA VAL A 351 -6.73 16.44 15.77
C VAL A 351 -5.25 16.82 15.80
N PHE A 352 -4.57 16.66 14.67
CA PHE A 352 -3.16 17.09 14.55
C PHE A 352 -3.14 18.55 14.08
N ASN A 353 -2.79 19.48 14.97
CA ASN A 353 -2.53 20.86 14.56
C ASN A 353 -1.23 20.90 13.74
N PRO A 354 -1.25 21.27 12.44
CA PRO A 354 -0.06 21.24 11.60
C PRO A 354 1.11 22.07 12.14
N SER A 355 0.84 23.23 12.71
CA SER A 355 1.87 24.11 13.29
C SER A 355 2.56 23.49 14.50
N GLU A 356 1.83 22.80 15.37
CA GLU A 356 2.42 22.08 16.50
C GLU A 356 3.21 20.86 16.03
N GLN A 357 2.79 20.23 14.92
CA GLN A 357 3.53 19.10 14.33
C GLN A 357 4.87 19.57 13.73
N ILE A 358 4.94 20.77 13.15
CA ILE A 358 6.20 21.37 12.68
C ILE A 358 7.17 21.53 13.85
N LYS A 359 6.75 22.17 14.94
CA LYS A 359 7.57 22.36 16.14
C LYS A 359 8.15 21.06 16.69
N LYS A 360 7.40 19.96 16.53
CA LYS A 360 7.78 18.65 17.06
C LYS A 360 8.67 17.84 16.11
N PHE A 361 8.42 17.88 14.81
CA PHE A 361 9.01 16.94 13.85
C PHE A 361 9.86 17.58 12.75
N ASP A 362 9.77 18.91 12.58
CA ASP A 362 10.56 19.68 11.60
C ASP A 362 10.90 21.08 12.11
N LYS A 363 11.39 21.16 13.34
CA LYS A 363 11.67 22.43 14.05
C LYS A 363 12.55 23.40 13.26
N ALA A 364 13.49 22.89 12.48
CA ALA A 364 14.39 23.66 11.63
C ALA A 364 13.82 23.96 10.24
N HIS A 365 12.57 23.56 9.97
CA HIS A 365 11.91 23.65 8.67
C HIS A 365 12.68 22.99 7.51
N THR A 366 13.51 22.02 7.81
CA THR A 366 14.38 21.36 6.81
C THR A 366 13.54 20.58 5.79
N TYR A 367 12.52 19.86 6.26
CA TYR A 367 11.60 19.15 5.38
C TYR A 367 10.73 20.10 4.58
N ILE A 368 10.17 21.12 5.22
CA ILE A 368 9.31 22.11 4.58
C ILE A 368 10.07 22.84 3.48
N ASN A 369 11.24 23.39 3.79
CA ASN A 369 12.07 24.14 2.82
C ASN A 369 12.54 23.29 1.63
N LYS A 370 12.62 21.98 1.79
CA LYS A 370 12.97 21.05 0.70
C LYS A 370 11.86 20.97 -0.36
N TRP A 371 10.59 21.12 0.05
CA TRP A 371 9.43 20.88 -0.81
C TRP A 371 8.63 22.14 -1.14
N ILE A 372 8.86 23.23 -0.42
CA ILE A 372 8.21 24.51 -0.63
C ILE A 372 9.28 25.58 -0.91
N GLU A 373 9.48 25.87 -2.18
CA GLU A 373 10.46 26.85 -2.63
C GLU A 373 9.97 28.28 -2.38
N ASP A 374 8.66 28.50 -2.44
CA ASP A 374 7.96 29.78 -2.34
C ASP A 374 7.47 30.15 -0.93
N LEU A 375 7.93 29.46 0.12
CA LEU A 375 7.40 29.60 1.49
C LEU A 375 7.41 31.04 2.02
N ASN A 376 8.41 31.82 1.66
CA ASN A 376 8.61 33.20 2.12
C ASN A 376 8.18 34.25 1.08
N GLU A 377 7.56 33.82 0.00
CA GLU A 377 7.09 34.70 -1.06
C GLU A 377 5.63 35.14 -0.82
N LEU A 378 5.26 36.28 -1.38
CA LEU A 378 3.88 36.77 -1.35
C LEU A 378 2.90 35.85 -2.12
N THR A 379 3.44 34.98 -2.97
CA THR A 379 2.71 33.99 -3.78
C THR A 379 2.32 32.76 -2.99
N TYR A 380 2.93 32.49 -1.81
CA TYR A 380 2.56 31.34 -1.00
C TYR A 380 1.13 31.49 -0.48
N PRO A 381 0.28 30.46 -0.58
CA PRO A 381 -1.14 30.54 -0.27
C PRO A 381 -1.43 30.94 1.17
N GLN A 382 -2.46 31.75 1.36
CA GLN A 382 -3.01 31.97 2.69
C GLN A 382 -3.72 30.72 3.20
N PRO A 383 -3.76 30.49 4.54
CA PRO A 383 -4.45 29.36 5.12
C PRO A 383 -5.93 29.29 4.69
N ILE A 384 -6.34 28.12 4.12
CA ILE A 384 -7.72 27.91 3.63
C ILE A 384 -8.74 27.69 4.75
N VAL A 385 -8.30 27.47 5.97
CA VAL A 385 -9.13 27.31 7.17
C VAL A 385 -8.43 27.95 8.36
N ASP A 386 -9.19 28.63 9.22
CA ASP A 386 -8.65 29.21 10.45
C ASP A 386 -8.67 28.19 11.59
N LEU A 387 -7.49 27.75 12.01
CA LEU A 387 -7.35 26.78 13.11
C LEU A 387 -7.40 27.43 14.49
N SER A 388 -7.40 28.75 14.60
CA SER A 388 -7.53 29.45 15.90
C SER A 388 -8.90 29.19 16.53
N LEU A 389 -9.91 28.95 15.71
CA LEU A 389 -11.29 28.70 16.15
C LEU A 389 -11.53 27.27 16.66
N ILE A 390 -10.63 26.32 16.39
CA ILE A 390 -10.81 24.91 16.79
C ILE A 390 -10.72 24.75 18.32
N HIS A 391 -9.96 25.57 19.00
CA HIS A 391 -9.85 25.54 20.47
C HIS A 391 -11.06 26.08 21.18
N ILE A 392 -11.97 26.80 20.51
CA ILE A 392 -13.17 27.40 21.11
C ILE A 392 -14.29 26.35 21.29
N SER A 393 -14.24 25.23 20.61
CA SER A 393 -15.27 24.19 20.66
C SER A 393 -14.92 22.95 21.50
N GLU A 394 -13.79 22.93 22.22
CA GLU A 394 -13.55 21.87 23.21
C GLU A 394 -14.55 22.01 24.37
N PRO A 395 -15.47 21.06 24.59
CA PRO A 395 -16.26 21.06 25.80
C PRO A 395 -15.30 20.90 26.97
N THR A 396 -15.26 21.89 27.83
CA THR A 396 -14.58 21.82 29.12
C THR A 396 -14.90 20.46 29.76
N ARG A 397 -13.88 19.65 30.01
CA ARG A 397 -14.00 18.45 30.80
C ARG A 397 -14.60 18.83 32.14
N ARG A 398 -15.90 18.63 32.33
CA ARG A 398 -16.42 18.50 33.65
C ARG A 398 -15.91 17.17 34.19
N SER A 399 -15.00 17.26 35.16
CA SER A 399 -14.61 16.17 36.04
C SER A 399 -15.89 15.68 36.77
N TYR A 400 -16.22 14.41 36.54
CA TYR A 400 -17.00 13.57 37.42
C TYR A 400 -16.18 12.37 37.81
#